data_1ebd340db984815ae82bce4b6b5816da
#
_entry.id   1ebd340db984815ae82bce4b6b5816da
#
_cell.length_a   1.000
_cell.length_b   1.000
_cell.length_c   1.000
_cell.angle_alpha   90.00
_cell.angle_beta   90.00
_cell.angle_gamma   90.00
#
_symmetry.space_group_name_H-M   'P 1'
#
loop_
_entity.id
_entity.type
_entity.pdbx_description
1 polymer ?
#
loop_
_entity_poly.entity_id
_entity_poly.type
_entity_poly.pdbx_seq_one_letter_code
_entity_poly.pdbx_strand_id
1 'polypeptide(L)'
;MHNLRVKSWDDWETLCKHWMKHIAKMNHGVDTSYQIYGRPGQKQHGVDIKPELPNCGIVGQSKFIQGAFKLEDLYTELSKTNSYPGPITNYYLLTTADKCTSIQNASNYKQIDHHRPDGSYFVVHVYYWSDIHNIDFLPKEVKNNLFPEAKTLFETENEKITNNPEELLEKLEKLKLLIRNTFSEESIKWLETWNFRSYKIYARDYDVFSLAYLDWTLVELAMRTNNQKMLHAYLNNTSRINFYATWPVSKTLFYALEEFRKIAYNNYNTGALDGSETFLTVSDLKNRDSIAYQMESAASYLAQVIRQIQR
;
A
#
# COMPACT_ATOMS: atom_id res chain seq x y z
N MET A 1 2.41 14.74 -3.54
CA MET A 1 1.96 14.21 -4.85
C MET A 1 0.79 14.96 -5.51
N HIS A 2 0.14 15.89 -4.82
CA HIS A 2 -1.06 16.59 -5.34
C HIS A 2 -0.89 17.34 -6.68
N ASN A 3 0.33 17.51 -7.18
CA ASN A 3 0.60 18.24 -8.43
C ASN A 3 1.12 17.36 -9.58
N LEU A 4 1.35 16.06 -9.36
CA LEU A 4 1.77 15.18 -10.44
C LEU A 4 0.56 14.79 -11.29
N ARG A 5 0.65 15.00 -12.59
CA ARG A 5 -0.40 14.63 -13.55
C ARG A 5 0.19 13.76 -14.65
N VAL A 6 -0.44 12.63 -14.89
CA VAL A 6 -0.16 11.83 -16.07
C VAL A 6 -0.74 12.57 -17.27
N LYS A 7 0.05 12.75 -18.34
CA LYS A 7 -0.27 13.65 -19.45
C LYS A 7 -0.93 12.97 -20.63
N SER A 8 -0.68 11.68 -20.80
CA SER A 8 -1.15 10.92 -21.96
C SER A 8 -1.62 9.52 -21.56
N TRP A 9 -2.34 8.90 -22.49
CA TRP A 9 -2.74 7.50 -22.37
C TRP A 9 -1.52 6.56 -22.30
N ASP A 10 -0.50 6.79 -23.12
CA ASP A 10 0.73 5.99 -23.13
C ASP A 10 1.49 6.08 -21.81
N ASP A 11 1.55 7.30 -21.22
CA ASP A 11 2.15 7.52 -19.91
C ASP A 11 1.39 6.77 -18.82
N TRP A 12 0.05 6.80 -18.87
CA TRP A 12 -0.81 6.08 -17.94
C TRP A 12 -0.60 4.57 -18.03
N GLU A 13 -0.58 4.01 -19.22
CA GLU A 13 -0.37 2.59 -19.46
C GLU A 13 1.02 2.14 -18.96
N THR A 14 2.06 2.95 -19.23
CA THR A 14 3.41 2.73 -18.73
C THR A 14 3.44 2.72 -17.19
N LEU A 15 2.79 3.68 -16.55
CA LEU A 15 2.69 3.73 -15.09
C LEU A 15 1.94 2.50 -14.56
N CYS A 16 0.80 2.17 -15.14
CA CYS A 16 -0.02 1.02 -14.75
C CYS A 16 0.74 -0.30 -14.84
N LYS A 17 1.58 -0.49 -15.85
CA LYS A 17 2.45 -1.68 -15.97
C LYS A 17 3.36 -1.86 -14.74
N HIS A 18 4.01 -0.79 -14.30
CA HIS A 18 4.86 -0.83 -13.11
C HIS A 18 4.04 -0.98 -11.83
N TRP A 19 2.86 -0.35 -11.78
CA TRP A 19 1.96 -0.45 -10.66
C TRP A 19 1.44 -1.89 -10.49
N MET A 20 1.08 -2.57 -11.58
CA MET A 20 0.70 -3.99 -11.55
C MET A 20 1.80 -4.88 -10.98
N LYS A 21 3.07 -4.65 -11.35
CA LYS A 21 4.20 -5.37 -10.75
C LYS A 21 4.26 -5.15 -9.23
N HIS A 22 4.08 -3.91 -8.79
CA HIS A 22 4.07 -3.55 -7.38
C HIS A 22 2.90 -4.21 -6.64
N ILE A 23 1.68 -4.12 -7.19
CA ILE A 23 0.47 -4.75 -6.64
C ILE A 23 0.65 -6.26 -6.50
N ALA A 24 1.11 -6.94 -7.56
CA ALA A 24 1.31 -8.38 -7.54
C ALA A 24 2.28 -8.81 -6.43
N LYS A 25 3.37 -8.06 -6.25
CA LYS A 25 4.35 -8.33 -5.19
C LYS A 25 3.79 -8.07 -3.81
N MET A 26 3.11 -6.94 -3.61
CA MET A 26 2.65 -6.51 -2.28
C MET A 26 1.40 -7.27 -1.82
N ASN A 27 0.43 -7.48 -2.71
CA ASN A 27 -0.86 -8.04 -2.33
C ASN A 27 -0.91 -9.57 -2.49
N HIS A 28 -0.07 -10.15 -3.35
CA HIS A 28 -0.13 -11.57 -3.68
C HIS A 28 1.20 -12.31 -3.50
N GLY A 29 2.27 -11.61 -3.10
CA GLY A 29 3.61 -12.19 -2.97
C GLY A 29 4.23 -12.67 -4.29
N VAL A 30 3.68 -12.24 -5.44
CA VAL A 30 4.11 -12.65 -6.78
C VAL A 30 5.10 -11.64 -7.35
N ASP A 31 6.36 -12.01 -7.44
CA ASP A 31 7.40 -11.17 -8.08
C ASP A 31 7.56 -11.58 -9.54
N THR A 32 6.90 -10.85 -10.43
CA THR A 32 6.96 -11.06 -11.89
C THR A 32 6.98 -9.73 -12.63
N SER A 33 7.53 -9.72 -13.84
CA SER A 33 7.42 -8.60 -14.74
C SER A 33 6.05 -8.58 -15.42
N TYR A 34 5.63 -7.39 -15.82
CA TYR A 34 4.39 -7.16 -16.54
C TYR A 34 4.66 -6.56 -17.91
N GLN A 35 3.84 -6.88 -18.89
CA GLN A 35 3.91 -6.35 -20.24
C GLN A 35 2.55 -5.85 -20.73
N ILE A 36 2.58 -4.91 -21.65
CA ILE A 36 1.39 -4.46 -22.35
C ILE A 36 0.92 -5.59 -23.27
N TYR A 37 -0.38 -5.88 -23.23
CA TYR A 37 -0.98 -6.96 -24.00
C TYR A 37 -1.59 -6.44 -25.31
N GLY A 38 -0.98 -6.81 -26.42
CA GLY A 38 -1.38 -6.37 -27.76
C GLY A 38 -0.82 -5.02 -28.15
N ARG A 39 -1.30 -4.51 -29.29
CA ARG A 39 -0.98 -3.18 -29.83
C ARG A 39 -2.28 -2.40 -30.03
N PRO A 40 -2.23 -1.07 -30.15
CA PRO A 40 -3.41 -0.28 -30.51
C PRO A 40 -4.15 -0.86 -31.72
N GLY A 41 -5.46 -1.06 -31.60
CA GLY A 41 -6.29 -1.66 -32.65
C GLY A 41 -6.38 -3.19 -32.64
N GLN A 42 -5.59 -3.89 -31.84
CA GLN A 42 -5.75 -5.33 -31.64
C GLN A 42 -6.79 -5.62 -30.53
N LYS A 43 -7.43 -6.79 -30.67
CA LYS A 43 -8.41 -7.24 -29.64
C LYS A 43 -7.69 -7.66 -28.38
N GLN A 44 -7.80 -6.86 -27.32
CA GLN A 44 -7.15 -7.07 -26.01
C GLN A 44 -8.05 -7.77 -25.00
N HIS A 45 -9.30 -8.08 -25.36
CA HIS A 45 -10.24 -8.81 -24.52
C HIS A 45 -10.46 -8.22 -23.12
N GLY A 46 -10.42 -6.89 -22.98
CA GLY A 46 -10.57 -6.23 -21.69
C GLY A 46 -9.37 -6.40 -20.75
N VAL A 47 -8.20 -6.79 -21.26
CA VAL A 47 -6.95 -6.91 -20.50
C VAL A 47 -5.87 -6.13 -21.28
N ASP A 48 -5.31 -5.09 -20.67
CA ASP A 48 -4.24 -4.29 -21.29
C ASP A 48 -2.86 -4.70 -20.77
N ILE A 49 -2.83 -5.22 -19.54
CA ILE A 49 -1.58 -5.48 -18.82
C ILE A 49 -1.62 -6.91 -18.27
N LYS A 50 -0.65 -7.71 -18.68
CA LYS A 50 -0.55 -9.12 -18.26
C LYS A 50 0.82 -9.45 -17.67
N PRO A 51 0.89 -10.43 -16.74
CA PRO A 51 2.16 -10.91 -16.22
C PRO A 51 2.94 -11.68 -17.29
N GLU A 52 4.27 -11.66 -17.18
CA GLU A 52 5.16 -12.52 -17.98
C GLU A 52 5.20 -13.95 -17.42
N LEU A 53 4.90 -14.13 -16.13
CA LEU A 53 4.83 -15.45 -15.51
C LEU A 53 3.66 -16.25 -16.08
N PRO A 54 3.90 -17.42 -16.68
CA PRO A 54 2.84 -18.28 -17.20
C PRO A 54 1.82 -18.66 -16.11
N ASN A 55 0.55 -18.71 -16.50
CA ASN A 55 -0.58 -19.07 -15.61
C ASN A 55 -0.77 -18.17 -14.38
N CYS A 56 -0.08 -17.06 -14.29
CA CYS A 56 -0.40 -16.04 -13.28
C CYS A 56 -1.66 -15.29 -13.71
N GLY A 57 -2.75 -15.48 -12.96
CA GLY A 57 -4.06 -14.89 -13.24
C GLY A 57 -4.27 -13.47 -12.74
N ILE A 58 -3.21 -12.74 -12.39
CA ILE A 58 -3.29 -11.36 -11.91
C ILE A 58 -3.10 -10.44 -13.11
N VAL A 59 -4.18 -9.84 -13.61
CA VAL A 59 -4.17 -9.02 -14.84
C VAL A 59 -4.71 -7.62 -14.58
N GLY A 60 -4.38 -6.68 -15.46
CA GLY A 60 -4.79 -5.28 -15.36
C GLY A 60 -5.42 -4.73 -16.63
N GLN A 61 -6.32 -3.76 -16.44
CA GLN A 61 -6.89 -2.89 -17.45
C GLN A 61 -6.58 -1.45 -17.09
N SER A 62 -6.04 -0.69 -18.03
CA SER A 62 -5.77 0.73 -17.87
C SER A 62 -6.87 1.59 -18.47
N LYS A 63 -7.33 2.61 -17.76
CA LYS A 63 -8.34 3.57 -18.24
C LYS A 63 -7.89 4.99 -17.98
N PHE A 64 -7.48 5.67 -19.03
CA PHE A 64 -7.14 7.09 -18.98
C PHE A 64 -8.40 7.92 -19.34
N ILE A 65 -9.09 8.40 -18.31
CA ILE A 65 -10.41 9.03 -18.44
C ILE A 65 -10.41 10.35 -17.64
N GLN A 66 -11.03 11.38 -18.19
CA GLN A 66 -11.38 12.61 -17.48
C GLN A 66 -12.83 12.51 -17.05
N GLY A 67 -13.10 12.76 -15.76
CA GLY A 67 -14.44 12.66 -15.19
C GLY A 67 -14.75 11.28 -14.59
N ALA A 68 -16.03 10.96 -14.43
CA ALA A 68 -16.46 9.76 -13.72
C ALA A 68 -16.43 8.50 -14.59
N PHE A 69 -15.99 7.40 -13.99
CA PHE A 69 -16.15 6.03 -14.51
C PHE A 69 -17.20 5.33 -13.63
N LYS A 70 -18.31 4.91 -14.23
CA LYS A 70 -19.46 4.38 -13.51
C LYS A 70 -19.42 2.87 -13.36
N LEU A 71 -20.27 2.34 -12.48
CA LEU A 71 -20.38 0.90 -12.25
C LEU A 71 -20.82 0.12 -13.51
N GLU A 72 -21.68 0.72 -14.35
CA GLU A 72 -22.09 0.12 -15.62
C GLU A 72 -20.93 0.02 -16.62
N ASP A 73 -20.06 1.04 -16.63
CA ASP A 73 -18.85 1.03 -17.46
C ASP A 73 -17.91 -0.09 -17.02
N LEU A 74 -17.77 -0.30 -15.70
CA LEU A 74 -16.99 -1.40 -15.14
C LEU A 74 -17.53 -2.75 -15.63
N TYR A 75 -18.85 -3.01 -15.50
CA TYR A 75 -19.43 -4.26 -15.98
C TYR A 75 -19.28 -4.44 -17.50
N THR A 76 -19.32 -3.37 -18.27
CA THR A 76 -19.05 -3.39 -19.70
C THR A 76 -17.61 -3.83 -20.00
N GLU A 77 -16.63 -3.31 -19.27
CA GLU A 77 -15.24 -3.74 -19.41
C GLU A 77 -15.05 -5.19 -18.96
N LEU A 78 -15.65 -5.59 -17.86
CA LEU A 78 -15.57 -6.97 -17.37
C LEU A 78 -16.12 -7.98 -18.36
N SER A 79 -17.23 -7.65 -19.05
CA SER A 79 -17.83 -8.55 -20.07
C SER A 79 -16.87 -8.84 -21.24
N LYS A 80 -15.95 -7.94 -21.56
CA LYS A 80 -14.94 -8.16 -22.61
C LYS A 80 -13.98 -9.27 -22.23
N THR A 81 -13.73 -9.48 -20.92
CA THR A 81 -12.81 -10.52 -20.43
C THR A 81 -13.33 -11.93 -20.64
N ASN A 82 -14.63 -12.10 -20.95
CA ASN A 82 -15.24 -13.38 -21.23
C ASN A 82 -14.55 -14.12 -22.42
N SER A 83 -13.91 -13.39 -23.31
CA SER A 83 -13.17 -13.94 -24.44
C SER A 83 -11.65 -13.93 -24.25
N TYR A 84 -11.14 -13.53 -23.09
CA TYR A 84 -9.70 -13.56 -22.81
C TYR A 84 -9.23 -15.03 -22.65
N PRO A 85 -8.17 -15.45 -23.40
CA PRO A 85 -7.80 -16.85 -23.44
C PRO A 85 -7.00 -17.36 -22.22
N GLY A 86 -6.54 -16.43 -21.37
CA GLY A 86 -5.73 -16.77 -20.20
C GLY A 86 -6.55 -16.91 -18.91
N PRO A 87 -5.95 -17.46 -17.84
CA PRO A 87 -6.58 -17.46 -16.54
C PRO A 87 -6.67 -16.04 -15.98
N ILE A 88 -7.75 -15.75 -15.25
CA ILE A 88 -7.89 -14.56 -14.43
C ILE A 88 -8.35 -15.02 -13.04
N THR A 89 -7.60 -14.63 -12.01
CA THR A 89 -7.96 -14.81 -10.60
C THR A 89 -8.22 -13.48 -9.92
N ASN A 90 -7.45 -12.44 -10.31
CA ASN A 90 -7.60 -11.08 -9.84
C ASN A 90 -7.48 -10.11 -11.03
N TYR A 91 -8.47 -9.27 -11.16
CA TYR A 91 -8.54 -8.27 -12.22
C TYR A 91 -8.45 -6.88 -11.60
N TYR A 92 -7.48 -6.10 -12.04
CA TYR A 92 -7.23 -4.74 -11.58
C TYR A 92 -7.62 -3.73 -12.66
N LEU A 93 -8.67 -2.95 -12.41
CA LEU A 93 -8.98 -1.79 -13.22
C LEU A 93 -8.28 -0.57 -12.60
N LEU A 94 -7.35 0.01 -13.36
CA LEU A 94 -6.54 1.15 -12.96
C LEU A 94 -6.99 2.38 -13.76
N THR A 95 -7.44 3.45 -13.09
CA THR A 95 -8.07 4.58 -13.79
C THR A 95 -7.64 5.94 -13.27
N THR A 96 -7.60 6.93 -14.17
CA THR A 96 -7.45 8.35 -13.85
C THR A 96 -8.78 9.04 -13.57
N ALA A 97 -9.90 8.34 -13.71
CA ALA A 97 -11.24 8.87 -13.45
C ALA A 97 -11.41 9.36 -12.01
N ASP A 98 -12.39 10.21 -11.81
CA ASP A 98 -12.85 10.59 -10.47
C ASP A 98 -13.50 9.41 -9.77
N LYS A 99 -13.37 9.36 -8.44
CA LYS A 99 -14.00 8.31 -7.62
C LYS A 99 -15.51 8.35 -7.74
N CYS A 100 -16.11 7.21 -8.06
CA CYS A 100 -17.55 7.05 -8.21
C CYS A 100 -18.14 6.33 -6.99
N THR A 101 -19.15 6.92 -6.35
CA THR A 101 -19.80 6.36 -5.16
C THR A 101 -20.43 4.99 -5.41
N SER A 102 -20.96 4.72 -6.61
CA SER A 102 -21.54 3.42 -6.94
C SER A 102 -20.50 2.31 -6.95
N ILE A 103 -19.29 2.57 -7.46
CA ILE A 103 -18.17 1.62 -7.42
C ILE A 103 -17.64 1.48 -6.00
N GLN A 104 -17.48 2.60 -5.27
CA GLN A 104 -17.03 2.56 -3.87
C GLN A 104 -17.99 1.75 -3.00
N ASN A 105 -19.29 1.93 -3.15
CA ASN A 105 -20.28 1.16 -2.42
C ASN A 105 -20.25 -0.32 -2.81
N ALA A 106 -20.11 -0.62 -4.11
CA ALA A 106 -19.99 -2.01 -4.56
C ALA A 106 -18.75 -2.71 -4.00
N SER A 107 -17.60 -2.01 -3.93
CA SER A 107 -16.34 -2.56 -3.41
C SER A 107 -16.25 -2.59 -1.88
N ASN A 108 -16.89 -1.64 -1.18
CA ASN A 108 -16.83 -1.54 0.28
C ASN A 108 -17.80 -2.49 0.98
N TYR A 109 -18.99 -2.72 0.38
CA TYR A 109 -20.05 -3.54 1.00
C TYR A 109 -20.14 -4.95 0.44
N LYS A 110 -19.57 -5.17 -0.74
CA LYS A 110 -19.49 -6.48 -1.37
C LYS A 110 -18.20 -6.57 -2.18
N GLN A 111 -17.54 -7.71 -2.14
CA GLN A 111 -16.51 -8.02 -3.11
C GLN A 111 -17.15 -8.00 -4.51
N ILE A 112 -16.51 -7.32 -5.45
CA ILE A 112 -16.96 -7.35 -6.84
C ILE A 112 -16.35 -8.59 -7.48
N ASP A 113 -17.20 -9.54 -7.85
CA ASP A 113 -16.80 -10.75 -8.57
C ASP A 113 -17.36 -10.72 -10.00
N HIS A 114 -16.61 -11.27 -10.94
CA HIS A 114 -17.10 -11.49 -12.30
C HIS A 114 -17.05 -12.97 -12.64
N HIS A 115 -18.22 -13.50 -13.07
CA HIS A 115 -18.39 -14.88 -13.50
C HIS A 115 -18.34 -14.94 -15.03
N ARG A 116 -17.43 -15.74 -15.56
CA ARG A 116 -17.25 -15.96 -16.99
C ARG A 116 -18.15 -17.10 -17.50
N PRO A 117 -18.48 -17.11 -18.80
CA PRO A 117 -19.31 -18.17 -19.39
C PRO A 117 -18.72 -19.59 -19.28
N ASP A 118 -17.39 -19.69 -19.11
CA ASP A 118 -16.68 -20.97 -18.93
C ASP A 118 -16.78 -21.52 -17.49
N GLY A 119 -17.52 -20.85 -16.61
CA GLY A 119 -17.69 -21.22 -15.21
C GLY A 119 -16.58 -20.71 -14.27
N SER A 120 -15.51 -20.13 -14.80
CA SER A 120 -14.49 -19.46 -13.98
C SER A 120 -15.00 -18.13 -13.44
N TYR A 121 -14.43 -17.69 -12.31
CA TYR A 121 -14.69 -16.37 -11.74
C TYR A 121 -13.42 -15.74 -11.23
N PHE A 122 -13.44 -14.44 -11.05
CA PHE A 122 -12.32 -13.69 -10.50
C PHE A 122 -12.79 -12.48 -9.68
N VAL A 123 -11.91 -12.04 -8.77
CA VAL A 123 -12.12 -10.83 -7.95
C VAL A 123 -11.70 -9.60 -8.73
N VAL A 124 -12.51 -8.54 -8.62
CA VAL A 124 -12.29 -7.26 -9.29
C VAL A 124 -11.86 -6.19 -8.29
N HIS A 125 -10.77 -5.53 -8.59
CA HIS A 125 -10.22 -4.42 -7.81
C HIS A 125 -10.23 -3.16 -8.69
N VAL A 126 -10.73 -2.04 -8.16
CA VAL A 126 -10.70 -0.75 -8.86
C VAL A 126 -9.80 0.21 -8.11
N TYR A 127 -8.73 0.65 -8.76
CA TYR A 127 -7.77 1.60 -8.22
C TYR A 127 -7.75 2.89 -9.04
N TYR A 128 -7.77 4.00 -8.34
CA TYR A 128 -7.77 5.32 -8.93
C TYR A 128 -6.37 5.95 -8.82
N TRP A 129 -6.05 6.87 -9.72
CA TRP A 129 -4.84 7.67 -9.60
C TRP A 129 -4.70 8.31 -8.22
N SER A 130 -5.80 8.78 -7.64
CA SER A 130 -5.84 9.36 -6.31
C SER A 130 -5.53 8.39 -5.17
N ASP A 131 -5.52 7.07 -5.42
CA ASP A 131 -5.15 6.05 -4.43
C ASP A 131 -3.63 5.83 -4.37
N ILE A 132 -2.90 6.33 -5.35
CA ILE A 132 -1.44 6.28 -5.34
C ILE A 132 -0.89 7.38 -4.43
N HIS A 133 -0.39 6.98 -3.28
CA HIS A 133 0.18 7.92 -2.30
C HIS A 133 1.64 8.24 -2.59
N ASN A 134 2.37 7.33 -3.22
CA ASN A 134 3.73 7.55 -3.70
C ASN A 134 3.98 6.78 -5.01
N ILE A 135 5.00 7.18 -5.74
CA ILE A 135 5.42 6.55 -7.00
C ILE A 135 6.80 5.87 -6.89
N ASP A 136 7.19 5.47 -5.69
CA ASP A 136 8.50 4.87 -5.44
C ASP A 136 8.68 3.49 -6.06
N PHE A 137 7.58 2.84 -6.40
CA PHE A 137 7.58 1.61 -7.18
C PHE A 137 8.05 1.80 -8.64
N LEU A 138 8.07 3.06 -9.14
CA LEU A 138 8.57 3.37 -10.47
C LEU A 138 10.10 3.47 -10.48
N PRO A 139 10.80 2.87 -11.47
CA PRO A 139 12.20 3.12 -11.71
C PRO A 139 12.49 4.63 -11.93
N LYS A 140 13.68 5.09 -11.51
CA LYS A 140 14.06 6.51 -11.62
C LYS A 140 13.89 7.06 -13.05
N GLU A 141 14.32 6.30 -14.05
CA GLU A 141 14.18 6.70 -15.46
C GLU A 141 12.71 6.88 -15.86
N VAL A 142 11.84 5.96 -15.43
CA VAL A 142 10.41 6.03 -15.70
C VAL A 142 9.79 7.24 -14.98
N LYS A 143 10.15 7.50 -13.73
CA LYS A 143 9.70 8.71 -13.01
C LYS A 143 10.06 9.99 -13.77
N ASN A 144 11.32 10.11 -14.19
CA ASN A 144 11.81 11.28 -14.89
C ASN A 144 11.14 11.49 -16.25
N ASN A 145 10.79 10.41 -16.94
CA ASN A 145 10.09 10.47 -18.23
C ASN A 145 8.61 10.83 -18.06
N LEU A 146 7.94 10.23 -17.10
CA LEU A 146 6.51 10.48 -16.84
C LEU A 146 6.25 11.86 -16.23
N PHE A 147 7.16 12.34 -15.39
CA PHE A 147 7.00 13.58 -14.63
C PHE A 147 8.24 14.47 -14.74
N PRO A 148 8.60 14.95 -15.95
CA PRO A 148 9.80 15.73 -16.17
C PRO A 148 9.81 17.05 -15.37
N GLU A 149 8.64 17.62 -15.07
CA GLU A 149 8.49 18.81 -14.23
C GLU A 149 8.84 18.59 -12.75
N ALA A 150 8.80 17.34 -12.31
CA ALA A 150 9.12 16.94 -10.94
C ALA A 150 10.54 16.34 -10.82
N LYS A 151 11.33 16.35 -11.89
CA LYS A 151 12.66 15.75 -11.94
C LYS A 151 13.56 16.29 -10.81
N THR A 152 13.55 17.60 -10.57
CA THR A 152 14.29 18.22 -9.46
C THR A 152 13.81 17.74 -8.09
N LEU A 153 12.52 17.46 -7.92
CA LEU A 153 11.99 16.89 -6.68
C LEU A 153 12.51 15.47 -6.47
N PHE A 154 12.54 14.66 -7.54
CA PHE A 154 13.08 13.30 -7.48
C PHE A 154 14.60 13.26 -7.34
N GLU A 155 15.30 14.26 -7.89
CA GLU A 155 16.74 14.43 -7.72
C GLU A 155 17.08 14.91 -6.32
N THR A 156 16.33 15.87 -5.77
CA THR A 156 16.55 16.36 -4.38
C THR A 156 16.18 15.33 -3.33
N GLU A 157 15.18 14.48 -3.55
CA GLU A 157 14.91 13.35 -2.66
C GLU A 157 16.03 12.30 -2.72
N ASN A 158 16.63 12.06 -3.89
CA ASN A 158 17.70 11.10 -4.07
C ASN A 158 19.10 11.65 -3.85
N GLU A 159 19.32 12.95 -4.03
CA GLU A 159 20.65 13.60 -3.80
C GLU A 159 20.84 14.05 -2.37
N LYS A 160 19.75 14.24 -1.60
CA LYS A 160 19.83 14.35 -0.13
C LYS A 160 19.99 12.99 0.55
N ILE A 161 19.81 11.90 -0.17
CA ILE A 161 20.40 10.62 0.19
C ILE A 161 21.85 10.74 -0.23
N THR A 162 22.64 11.39 0.61
CA THR A 162 24.07 11.40 0.45
C THR A 162 24.50 9.98 0.29
N ASN A 163 25.04 9.65 -0.90
CA ASN A 163 25.75 8.40 -1.17
C ASN A 163 27.06 8.34 -0.37
N ASN A 164 27.15 9.10 0.73
CA ASN A 164 28.23 9.01 1.68
C ASN A 164 27.94 7.79 2.58
N PRO A 165 28.70 6.71 2.47
CA PRO A 165 28.51 5.51 3.29
C PRO A 165 28.55 5.81 4.79
N GLU A 166 29.33 6.80 5.21
CA GLU A 166 29.47 7.21 6.61
C GLU A 166 28.17 7.87 7.13
N GLU A 167 27.56 8.73 6.35
CA GLU A 167 26.28 9.37 6.73
C GLU A 167 25.11 8.37 6.75
N LEU A 168 25.13 7.40 5.82
CA LEU A 168 24.13 6.32 5.81
C LEU A 168 24.29 5.42 7.05
N LEU A 169 25.51 5.10 7.42
CA LEU A 169 25.82 4.34 8.63
C LEU A 169 25.38 5.08 9.89
N GLU A 170 25.66 6.38 9.99
CA GLU A 170 25.20 7.22 11.10
C GLU A 170 23.67 7.24 11.22
N LYS A 171 22.97 7.37 10.09
CA LYS A 171 21.49 7.31 10.04
C LYS A 171 20.97 5.95 10.46
N LEU A 172 21.62 4.88 10.04
CA LEU A 172 21.25 3.52 10.42
C LEU A 172 21.44 3.29 11.94
N GLU A 173 22.55 3.71 12.51
CA GLU A 173 22.79 3.57 13.96
C GLU A 173 21.78 4.39 14.79
N LYS A 174 21.46 5.61 14.33
CA LYS A 174 20.37 6.41 14.93
C LYS A 174 19.03 5.66 14.86
N LEU A 175 18.71 5.05 13.73
CA LEU A 175 17.49 4.26 13.58
C LEU A 175 17.48 3.03 14.49
N LYS A 176 18.59 2.30 14.59
CA LYS A 176 18.72 1.15 15.51
C LYS A 176 18.43 1.56 16.95
N LEU A 177 19.01 2.69 17.39
CA LEU A 177 18.79 3.21 18.74
C LEU A 177 17.31 3.59 18.96
N LEU A 178 16.70 4.26 17.98
CA LEU A 178 15.29 4.64 18.03
C LEU A 178 14.38 3.40 18.15
N ILE A 179 14.64 2.39 17.34
CA ILE A 179 13.86 1.14 17.36
C ILE A 179 13.97 0.44 18.70
N ARG A 180 15.17 0.35 19.27
CA ARG A 180 15.39 -0.26 20.60
C ARG A 180 14.65 0.48 21.71
N ASN A 181 14.57 1.80 21.61
CA ASN A 181 13.89 2.65 22.58
C ASN A 181 12.36 2.62 22.44
N THR A 182 11.85 2.29 21.25
CA THR A 182 10.40 2.32 20.95
C THR A 182 9.74 0.96 21.10
N PHE A 183 10.39 -0.06 20.57
CA PHE A 183 9.86 -1.41 20.54
C PHE A 183 10.68 -2.30 21.48
N SER A 184 10.10 -2.60 22.64
CA SER A 184 10.71 -3.55 23.54
C SER A 184 10.76 -4.94 22.92
N GLU A 185 11.65 -5.79 23.41
CA GLU A 185 11.72 -7.19 22.99
C GLU A 185 10.39 -7.92 23.19
N GLU A 186 9.64 -7.56 24.23
CA GLU A 186 8.30 -8.10 24.48
C GLU A 186 7.30 -7.68 23.42
N SER A 187 7.33 -6.41 22.99
CA SER A 187 6.46 -5.91 21.91
C SER A 187 6.76 -6.62 20.58
N ILE A 188 8.03 -6.84 20.25
CA ILE A 188 8.43 -7.54 19.03
C ILE A 188 8.00 -9.01 19.10
N LYS A 189 8.25 -9.66 20.23
CA LYS A 189 7.83 -11.04 20.48
C LYS A 189 6.31 -11.18 20.39
N TRP A 190 5.56 -10.19 20.86
CA TRP A 190 4.12 -10.18 20.71
C TRP A 190 3.69 -10.20 19.23
N LEU A 191 4.30 -9.38 18.35
CA LEU A 191 4.05 -9.44 16.90
C LEU A 191 4.32 -10.83 16.30
N GLU A 192 5.36 -11.51 16.79
CA GLU A 192 5.80 -12.80 16.28
C GLU A 192 4.93 -13.97 16.76
N THR A 193 4.32 -13.86 17.94
CA THR A 193 3.70 -15.00 18.64
C THR A 193 2.23 -14.83 18.97
N TRP A 194 1.67 -13.61 18.79
CA TRP A 194 0.27 -13.41 19.10
C TRP A 194 -0.65 -14.23 18.22
N ASN A 195 -1.65 -14.85 18.81
CA ASN A 195 -2.66 -15.60 18.08
C ASN A 195 -3.77 -14.67 17.57
N PHE A 196 -3.60 -14.08 16.40
CA PHE A 196 -4.61 -13.22 15.76
C PHE A 196 -5.91 -13.97 15.42
N ARG A 197 -5.90 -15.30 15.40
CA ARG A 197 -7.10 -16.13 15.25
C ARG A 197 -7.97 -16.18 16.48
N SER A 198 -7.53 -15.58 17.60
CA SER A 198 -8.41 -15.27 18.72
C SER A 198 -9.44 -14.18 18.39
N TYR A 199 -9.24 -13.47 17.25
CA TYR A 199 -10.03 -12.33 16.78
C TYR A 199 -10.07 -11.14 17.76
N LYS A 200 -9.17 -11.14 18.74
CA LYS A 200 -9.01 -10.12 19.76
C LYS A 200 -7.56 -9.65 19.80
N ILE A 201 -7.38 -8.37 20.05
CA ILE A 201 -6.08 -7.74 20.26
C ILE A 201 -6.21 -6.86 21.49
N TYR A 202 -5.28 -6.95 22.43
CA TYR A 202 -5.24 -5.99 23.52
C TYR A 202 -4.81 -4.62 23.03
N ALA A 203 -5.57 -3.59 23.37
CA ALA A 203 -5.29 -2.22 22.89
C ALA A 203 -3.88 -1.78 23.32
N ARG A 204 -3.46 -2.08 24.55
CA ARG A 204 -2.12 -1.74 25.05
C ARG A 204 -0.98 -2.26 24.18
N ASP A 205 -1.10 -3.48 23.64
CA ASP A 205 -0.05 -4.11 22.85
C ASP A 205 -0.04 -3.52 21.42
N TYR A 206 -1.21 -3.24 20.87
CA TYR A 206 -1.38 -2.60 19.57
C TYR A 206 -0.97 -1.12 19.58
N ASP A 207 -1.26 -0.40 20.65
CA ASP A 207 -1.04 1.04 20.77
C ASP A 207 0.45 1.41 20.64
N VAL A 208 1.36 0.55 21.03
CA VAL A 208 2.80 0.75 20.85
C VAL A 208 3.12 1.03 19.37
N PHE A 209 2.56 0.26 18.46
CA PHE A 209 2.80 0.36 17.01
C PHE A 209 1.96 1.47 16.38
N SER A 210 0.71 1.62 16.84
CA SER A 210 -0.20 2.66 16.35
C SER A 210 0.31 4.05 16.70
N LEU A 211 0.78 4.28 17.91
CA LEU A 211 1.34 5.55 18.35
C LEU A 211 2.66 5.87 17.63
N ALA A 212 3.53 4.88 17.41
CA ALA A 212 4.76 5.07 16.65
C ALA A 212 4.46 5.53 15.21
N TYR A 213 3.45 4.95 14.57
CA TYR A 213 2.99 5.39 13.24
C TYR A 213 2.43 6.81 13.25
N LEU A 214 1.59 7.14 14.24
CA LEU A 214 0.98 8.46 14.36
C LEU A 214 2.02 9.56 14.60
N ASP A 215 2.98 9.33 15.49
CA ASP A 215 4.08 10.28 15.75
C ASP A 215 4.85 10.58 14.46
N TRP A 216 5.13 9.55 13.66
CA TRP A 216 5.77 9.73 12.36
C TRP A 216 4.94 10.57 11.40
N THR A 217 3.66 10.23 11.24
CA THR A 217 2.75 10.93 10.33
C THR A 217 2.62 12.42 10.69
N LEU A 218 2.59 12.74 11.98
CA LEU A 218 2.52 14.11 12.45
C LEU A 218 3.78 14.92 12.15
N VAL A 219 4.96 14.32 12.32
CA VAL A 219 6.22 14.95 11.94
C VAL A 219 6.27 15.18 10.44
N GLU A 220 5.90 14.19 9.63
CA GLU A 220 5.84 14.32 8.18
C GLU A 220 4.87 15.43 7.74
N LEU A 221 3.70 15.52 8.35
CA LEU A 221 2.73 16.57 8.09
C LEU A 221 3.28 17.96 8.43
N ALA A 222 3.93 18.09 9.60
CA ALA A 222 4.54 19.36 10.01
C ALA A 222 5.63 19.82 9.04
N MET A 223 6.41 18.88 8.52
CA MET A 223 7.44 19.16 7.52
C MET A 223 6.84 19.58 6.18
N ARG A 224 5.84 18.85 5.68
CA ARG A 224 5.16 19.17 4.41
C ARG A 224 4.47 20.54 4.43
N THR A 225 3.89 20.91 5.55
CA THR A 225 3.18 22.19 5.71
C THR A 225 4.09 23.34 6.10
N ASN A 226 5.40 23.09 6.25
CA ASN A 226 6.38 24.03 6.77
C ASN A 226 5.95 24.69 8.11
N ASN A 227 5.23 23.92 8.92
CA ASN A 227 4.72 24.40 10.22
C ASN A 227 5.79 24.23 11.29
N GLN A 228 6.69 25.20 11.40
CA GLN A 228 7.82 25.18 12.32
C GLN A 228 7.39 25.05 13.79
N LYS A 229 6.27 25.66 14.20
CA LYS A 229 5.74 25.55 15.57
C LYS A 229 5.33 24.12 15.89
N MET A 230 4.61 23.51 14.97
CA MET A 230 4.15 22.12 15.10
C MET A 230 5.35 21.16 15.09
N LEU A 231 6.31 21.38 14.19
CA LEU A 231 7.53 20.60 14.12
C LEU A 231 8.33 20.67 15.43
N HIS A 232 8.57 21.87 15.96
CA HIS A 232 9.25 22.06 17.24
C HIS A 232 8.51 21.43 18.40
N ALA A 233 7.18 21.52 18.45
CA ALA A 233 6.38 20.88 19.49
C ALA A 233 6.55 19.36 19.47
N TYR A 234 6.56 18.74 18.29
CA TYR A 234 6.78 17.30 18.16
C TYR A 234 8.21 16.87 18.42
N LEU A 235 9.20 17.62 17.95
CA LEU A 235 10.61 17.30 18.15
C LEU A 235 11.09 17.52 19.58
N ASN A 236 10.55 18.51 20.28
CA ASN A 236 10.95 18.83 21.65
C ASN A 236 10.23 18.02 22.73
N ASN A 237 9.01 17.55 22.46
CA ASN A 237 8.24 16.72 23.40
C ASN A 237 8.63 15.24 23.34
N THR A 238 9.61 14.87 22.56
CA THR A 238 9.80 13.49 22.24
C THR A 238 11.12 12.94 22.75
N SER A 239 11.02 12.28 23.83
CA SER A 239 11.58 10.92 23.96
C SER A 239 11.06 9.99 22.82
N ARG A 240 10.21 10.48 21.93
CA ARG A 240 9.52 9.79 20.84
C ARG A 240 10.24 10.07 19.52
N ILE A 241 10.31 9.08 18.75
CA ILE A 241 11.07 8.82 17.56
C ILE A 241 11.01 9.95 16.54
N ASN A 242 12.13 10.54 16.25
CA ASN A 242 12.30 11.35 15.06
C ASN A 242 12.67 10.46 13.87
N PHE A 243 11.72 9.65 13.39
CA PHE A 243 11.92 8.80 12.22
C PHE A 243 12.29 9.59 10.96
N TYR A 244 11.88 10.85 10.90
CA TYR A 244 12.19 11.68 9.75
C TYR A 244 13.69 11.92 9.61
N ALA A 245 14.41 12.08 10.73
CA ALA A 245 15.87 12.23 10.70
C ALA A 245 16.60 11.00 10.13
N THR A 246 15.94 9.84 10.16
CA THR A 246 16.47 8.56 9.66
C THR A 246 15.93 8.19 8.28
N TRP A 247 15.04 9.01 7.70
CA TRP A 247 14.56 8.83 6.35
C TRP A 247 15.72 8.98 5.35
N PRO A 248 15.91 8.10 4.36
CA PRO A 248 15.00 7.05 3.88
C PRO A 248 15.20 5.66 4.48
N VAL A 249 16.19 5.43 5.36
CA VAL A 249 16.46 4.08 5.92
C VAL A 249 15.28 3.54 6.73
N SER A 250 14.47 4.43 7.30
CA SER A 250 13.27 4.08 8.06
C SER A 250 12.01 3.86 7.21
N LYS A 251 12.08 4.10 5.90
CA LYS A 251 10.92 4.07 5.00
C LYS A 251 10.19 2.72 4.99
N THR A 252 10.95 1.63 4.96
CA THR A 252 10.38 0.27 4.99
C THR A 252 9.64 0.01 6.30
N LEU A 253 10.18 0.49 7.41
CA LEU A 253 9.52 0.39 8.72
C LEU A 253 8.22 1.19 8.75
N PHE A 254 8.23 2.40 8.19
CA PHE A 254 7.02 3.22 8.09
C PHE A 254 5.88 2.50 7.37
N TYR A 255 6.15 1.93 6.19
CA TYR A 255 5.13 1.19 5.44
C TYR A 255 4.68 -0.09 6.13
N ALA A 256 5.57 -0.77 6.83
CA ALA A 256 5.18 -1.94 7.62
C ALA A 256 4.24 -1.56 8.78
N LEU A 257 4.52 -0.45 9.47
CA LEU A 257 3.64 0.11 10.51
C LEU A 257 2.29 0.59 9.94
N GLU A 258 2.32 1.26 8.80
CA GLU A 258 1.11 1.74 8.11
C GLU A 258 0.18 0.59 7.75
N GLU A 259 0.71 -0.47 7.16
CA GLU A 259 -0.08 -1.63 6.73
C GLU A 259 -0.67 -2.36 7.94
N PHE A 260 0.13 -2.63 8.96
CA PHE A 260 -0.34 -3.25 10.20
C PHE A 260 -1.46 -2.43 10.85
N ARG A 261 -1.29 -1.12 10.99
CA ARG A 261 -2.28 -0.21 11.53
C ARG A 261 -3.55 -0.15 10.68
N LYS A 262 -3.42 -0.08 9.36
CA LYS A 262 -4.54 0.02 8.41
C LYS A 262 -5.46 -1.20 8.49
N ILE A 263 -4.90 -2.41 8.58
CA ILE A 263 -5.69 -3.62 8.75
C ILE A 263 -6.47 -3.57 10.06
N ALA A 264 -5.83 -3.18 11.17
CA ALA A 264 -6.50 -3.04 12.45
C ALA A 264 -7.59 -1.97 12.41
N TYR A 265 -7.28 -0.77 11.93
CA TYR A 265 -8.22 0.35 11.88
C TYR A 265 -9.48 0.05 11.04
N ASN A 266 -9.32 -0.64 9.93
CA ASN A 266 -10.44 -0.91 9.02
C ASN A 266 -11.31 -2.09 9.48
N ASN A 267 -10.78 -3.01 10.28
CA ASN A 267 -11.42 -4.30 10.51
C ASN A 267 -11.68 -4.62 11.98
N TYR A 268 -11.19 -3.80 12.91
CA TYR A 268 -11.39 -4.03 14.34
C TYR A 268 -12.12 -2.86 14.99
N ASN A 269 -13.07 -3.18 15.86
CA ASN A 269 -13.76 -2.22 16.71
C ASN A 269 -13.29 -2.34 18.15
N THR A 270 -13.37 -1.24 18.88
CA THR A 270 -13.16 -1.27 20.33
C THR A 270 -14.21 -2.18 20.95
N GLY A 271 -13.76 -3.27 21.53
CA GLY A 271 -14.61 -4.23 22.24
C GLY A 271 -14.97 -3.79 23.65
N ALA A 272 -15.74 -4.61 24.31
CA ALA A 272 -16.09 -4.40 25.72
C ALA A 272 -14.83 -4.38 26.59
N LEU A 273 -14.87 -3.57 27.65
CA LEU A 273 -13.89 -3.61 28.72
C LEU A 273 -14.06 -4.95 29.48
N ASP A 274 -12.95 -5.67 29.63
CA ASP A 274 -12.90 -6.80 30.54
C ASP A 274 -11.99 -6.41 31.70
N GLY A 275 -12.60 -6.04 32.80
CA GLY A 275 -11.89 -5.50 33.94
C GLY A 275 -11.22 -4.16 33.65
N SER A 276 -9.90 -4.11 33.68
CA SER A 276 -9.08 -2.91 33.39
C SER A 276 -8.54 -2.84 31.95
N GLU A 277 -8.85 -3.81 31.10
CA GLU A 277 -8.24 -3.92 29.77
C GLU A 277 -9.23 -3.66 28.65
N THR A 278 -8.80 -2.90 27.65
CA THR A 278 -9.55 -2.63 26.41
C THR A 278 -9.10 -3.58 25.31
N PHE A 279 -10.07 -4.20 24.65
CA PHE A 279 -9.82 -5.07 23.50
C PHE A 279 -10.26 -4.41 22.19
N LEU A 280 -9.56 -4.75 21.13
CA LEU A 280 -10.01 -4.58 19.76
C LEU A 280 -10.51 -5.93 19.26
N THR A 281 -11.73 -5.98 18.73
CA THR A 281 -12.33 -7.20 18.18
C THR A 281 -12.67 -7.05 16.71
N VAL A 282 -12.52 -8.13 15.93
CA VAL A 282 -12.87 -8.14 14.52
C VAL A 282 -14.35 -7.79 14.34
N SER A 283 -14.62 -6.79 13.50
CA SER A 283 -15.96 -6.26 13.23
C SER A 283 -16.77 -7.13 12.27
N ASP A 284 -16.11 -7.71 11.27
CA ASP A 284 -16.75 -8.56 10.26
C ASP A 284 -16.58 -10.05 10.59
N LEU A 285 -17.62 -10.63 11.19
CA LEU A 285 -17.64 -12.03 11.59
C LEU A 285 -17.62 -13.02 10.41
N LYS A 286 -18.04 -12.58 9.21
CA LYS A 286 -18.04 -13.44 8.02
C LYS A 286 -16.64 -13.62 7.44
N ASN A 287 -15.84 -12.55 7.49
CA ASN A 287 -14.49 -12.51 6.94
C ASN A 287 -13.39 -12.62 8.01
N ARG A 288 -13.76 -12.94 9.25
CA ARG A 288 -12.85 -12.92 10.41
C ARG A 288 -11.57 -13.73 10.21
N ASP A 289 -11.64 -14.88 9.56
CA ASP A 289 -10.47 -15.74 9.32
C ASP A 289 -9.51 -15.10 8.31
N SER A 290 -10.04 -14.45 7.26
CA SER A 290 -9.26 -13.69 6.30
C SER A 290 -8.60 -12.47 6.93
N ILE A 291 -9.34 -11.75 7.77
CA ILE A 291 -8.83 -10.57 8.50
C ILE A 291 -7.72 -10.99 9.48
N ALA A 292 -7.95 -12.07 10.23
CA ALA A 292 -6.96 -12.62 11.15
C ALA A 292 -5.67 -13.02 10.41
N TYR A 293 -5.79 -13.66 9.25
CA TYR A 293 -4.65 -14.03 8.41
C TYR A 293 -3.88 -12.80 7.89
N GLN A 294 -4.60 -11.76 7.41
CA GLN A 294 -3.98 -10.52 6.98
C GLN A 294 -3.22 -9.84 8.14
N MET A 295 -3.82 -9.84 9.33
CA MET A 295 -3.22 -9.24 10.51
C MET A 295 -1.97 -10.01 10.96
N GLU A 296 -2.03 -11.35 10.96
CA GLU A 296 -0.90 -12.24 11.25
C GLU A 296 0.27 -12.01 10.27
N SER A 297 -0.05 -11.90 8.98
CA SER A 297 0.93 -11.63 7.92
C SER A 297 1.59 -10.26 8.09
N ALA A 298 0.80 -9.21 8.34
CA ALA A 298 1.31 -7.85 8.55
C ALA A 298 2.15 -7.74 9.83
N ALA A 299 1.73 -8.38 10.91
CA ALA A 299 2.47 -8.43 12.17
C ALA A 299 3.83 -9.13 12.00
N SER A 300 3.83 -10.28 11.34
CA SER A 300 5.07 -11.05 11.04
C SER A 300 6.03 -10.23 10.17
N TYR A 301 5.51 -9.55 9.14
CA TYR A 301 6.31 -8.68 8.29
C TYR A 301 6.90 -7.50 9.06
N LEU A 302 6.09 -6.84 9.90
CA LEU A 302 6.55 -5.74 10.75
C LEU A 302 7.66 -6.20 11.72
N ALA A 303 7.48 -7.33 12.38
CA ALA A 303 8.49 -7.92 13.25
C ALA A 303 9.80 -8.20 12.50
N GLN A 304 9.70 -8.79 11.29
CA GLN A 304 10.86 -9.05 10.43
C GLN A 304 11.62 -7.76 10.08
N VAL A 305 10.91 -6.71 9.69
CA VAL A 305 11.51 -5.41 9.37
C VAL A 305 12.22 -4.82 10.57
N ILE A 306 11.59 -4.83 11.76
CA ILE A 306 12.21 -4.37 13.01
C ILE A 306 13.49 -5.15 13.30
N ARG A 307 13.44 -6.49 13.24
CA ARG A 307 14.60 -7.36 13.47
C ARG A 307 15.74 -7.14 12.48
N GLN A 308 15.42 -6.91 11.21
CA GLN A 308 16.43 -6.61 10.17
C GLN A 308 17.18 -5.31 10.44
N ILE A 309 16.48 -4.28 10.93
CA ILE A 309 17.13 -3.00 11.24
C ILE A 309 17.95 -3.10 12.54
N GLN A 310 17.54 -3.92 13.49
CA GLN A 310 18.28 -4.10 14.76
C GLN A 310 19.63 -4.83 14.56
N ARG A 311 19.77 -5.63 13.53
CA ARG A 311 21.01 -6.32 13.15
C ARG A 311 22.00 -5.37 12.49
#